data_b8e7b0e3395622b31974a9c5ddc89df1
#
_entry.id   b8e7b0e3395622b31974a9c5ddc89df1
#
_cell.length_a   1.000
_cell.length_b   1.000
_cell.length_c   1.000
_cell.angle_alpha   90.00
_cell.angle_beta   90.00
_cell.angle_gamma   90.00
#
_symmetry.space_group_name_H-M   'P 1'
#
loop_
_entity.id
_entity.type
_entity.pdbx_description
1 polymer ?
#
loop_
_entity_poly.entity_id
_entity_poly.type
_entity_poly.pdbx_seq_one_letter_code
_entity_poly.pdbx_strand_id
1 'polypeptide(L)'
;ARIRHGVVDTPFPADLEAAIRAQFEQLTAQHPEATFAVRSSATAEDLPDASFAGQQESFLNVSGIDDVLHRIKEVFASLYNDRAISYRVHKGFAHADVALSAGVQRMVRSDLGSAGVMFTIDTESGFKDVVFITSSYGLGETVVQGAVNPDEFYVHKPMLRAGRQAVIRRVLGSKLQRMEFAPEAERAATGGKLVRTVDTPPEQRNRYSLNDADVTELARYALVIEAHYGRPMDIEWGKDGVDGLIYILQARPE
;
A
#
# COMPACT_ATOMS: atom_id res chain seq x y z
N ALA A 1 7.50 -21.83 -13.14
CA ALA A 1 8.92 -21.66 -12.73
C ALA A 1 9.80 -21.18 -13.89
N ARG A 2 9.92 -21.95 -15.02
CA ARG A 2 10.87 -21.64 -16.12
C ARG A 2 10.72 -20.24 -16.71
N ILE A 3 9.49 -19.78 -16.98
CA ILE A 3 9.24 -18.44 -17.53
C ILE A 3 9.68 -17.35 -16.55
N ARG A 4 9.36 -17.50 -15.27
CA ARG A 4 9.74 -16.52 -14.24
C ARG A 4 11.27 -16.36 -14.14
N HIS A 5 12.04 -17.46 -14.13
CA HIS A 5 13.49 -17.38 -14.17
C HIS A 5 13.99 -16.66 -15.44
N GLY A 6 13.43 -16.98 -16.60
CA GLY A 6 13.80 -16.30 -17.84
C GLY A 6 13.57 -14.78 -17.79
N VAL A 7 12.47 -14.32 -17.18
CA VAL A 7 12.21 -12.87 -17.01
C VAL A 7 13.22 -12.23 -16.07
N VAL A 8 13.52 -12.86 -14.94
CA VAL A 8 14.46 -12.30 -13.94
C VAL A 8 15.89 -12.30 -14.45
N ASP A 9 16.30 -13.34 -15.17
CA ASP A 9 17.68 -13.52 -15.65
C ASP A 9 17.98 -12.66 -16.91
N THR A 10 16.95 -12.25 -17.67
CA THR A 10 17.12 -11.43 -18.86
C THR A 10 17.54 -10.00 -18.48
N PRO A 11 18.62 -9.44 -19.05
CA PRO A 11 18.99 -8.05 -18.86
C PRO A 11 17.88 -7.11 -19.38
N PHE A 12 17.74 -5.95 -18.75
CA PHE A 12 16.94 -4.88 -19.36
C PHE A 12 17.55 -4.39 -20.67
N PRO A 13 16.75 -3.88 -21.62
CA PRO A 13 17.26 -3.05 -22.67
C PRO A 13 18.10 -1.90 -22.09
N ALA A 14 19.26 -1.62 -22.71
CA ALA A 14 20.24 -0.70 -22.15
C ALA A 14 19.68 0.74 -21.94
N ASP A 15 18.84 1.18 -22.86
CA ASP A 15 18.15 2.48 -22.78
C ASP A 15 17.14 2.54 -21.63
N LEU A 16 16.39 1.47 -21.40
CA LEU A 16 15.45 1.38 -20.29
C LEU A 16 16.19 1.36 -18.95
N GLU A 17 17.24 0.56 -18.82
CA GLU A 17 18.03 0.51 -17.58
C GLU A 17 18.67 1.88 -17.28
N ALA A 18 19.24 2.54 -18.27
CA ALA A 18 19.80 3.88 -18.13
C ALA A 18 18.75 4.90 -17.66
N ALA A 19 17.54 4.86 -18.23
CA ALA A 19 16.45 5.73 -17.82
C ALA A 19 15.99 5.48 -16.39
N ILE A 20 15.90 4.21 -15.96
CA ILE A 20 15.55 3.85 -14.57
C ILE A 20 16.63 4.37 -13.61
N ARG A 21 17.90 4.16 -13.90
CA ARG A 21 19.03 4.63 -13.07
C ARG A 21 19.01 6.16 -12.93
N ALA A 22 18.81 6.89 -14.01
CA ALA A 22 18.74 8.36 -13.99
C ALA A 22 17.57 8.89 -13.15
N GLN A 23 16.40 8.27 -13.22
CA GLN A 23 15.25 8.64 -12.39
C GLN A 23 15.47 8.27 -10.91
N PHE A 24 16.08 7.13 -10.64
CA PHE A 24 16.41 6.72 -9.29
C PHE A 24 17.41 7.68 -8.61
N GLU A 25 18.43 8.16 -9.33
CA GLU A 25 19.35 9.17 -8.84
C GLU A 25 18.62 10.47 -8.44
N GLN A 26 17.63 10.91 -9.23
CA GLN A 26 16.82 12.09 -8.88
C GLN A 26 15.97 11.85 -7.62
N LEU A 27 15.37 10.67 -7.47
CA LEU A 27 14.60 10.33 -6.27
C LEU A 27 15.45 10.28 -5.00
N THR A 28 16.69 9.79 -5.11
CA THR A 28 17.61 9.64 -3.96
C THR A 28 18.39 10.90 -3.65
N ALA A 29 18.56 11.84 -4.59
CA ALA A 29 19.31 13.07 -4.38
C ALA A 29 18.78 13.92 -3.22
N GLN A 30 17.47 13.92 -3.00
CA GLN A 30 16.81 14.66 -1.92
C GLN A 30 16.67 13.84 -0.61
N HIS A 31 16.73 12.51 -0.72
CA HIS A 31 16.52 11.59 0.39
C HIS A 31 17.47 10.39 0.29
N PRO A 32 18.77 10.56 0.60
CA PRO A 32 19.77 9.49 0.42
C PRO A 32 19.49 8.22 1.22
N GLU A 33 18.82 8.35 2.37
CA GLU A 33 18.46 7.24 3.27
C GLU A 33 17.10 6.59 2.93
N ALA A 34 16.43 7.05 1.85
CA ALA A 34 15.13 6.54 1.49
C ALA A 34 15.20 5.09 1.02
N THR A 35 14.22 4.31 1.45
CA THR A 35 13.93 3.01 0.86
C THR A 35 12.65 3.09 0.03
N PHE A 36 12.40 2.07 -0.78
CA PHE A 36 11.35 2.11 -1.78
C PHE A 36 10.42 0.91 -1.67
N ALA A 37 9.16 1.12 -2.06
CA ALA A 37 8.24 0.06 -2.42
C ALA A 37 8.32 -0.14 -3.93
N VAL A 38 8.52 -1.39 -4.38
CA VAL A 38 8.41 -1.78 -5.80
C VAL A 38 7.11 -2.56 -5.94
N ARG A 39 6.14 -1.96 -6.64
CA ARG A 39 4.75 -2.42 -6.69
C ARG A 39 4.33 -2.70 -8.13
N SER A 40 3.49 -3.70 -8.31
CA SER A 40 2.81 -3.95 -9.57
C SER A 40 1.66 -2.97 -9.81
N SER A 41 1.36 -2.72 -11.07
CA SER A 41 0.10 -2.14 -11.54
C SER A 41 -0.27 -2.79 -12.87
N ALA A 42 -1.35 -3.56 -12.89
CA ALA A 42 -1.77 -4.32 -14.05
C ALA A 42 -2.87 -3.60 -14.84
N THR A 43 -2.88 -3.76 -16.16
CA THR A 43 -3.95 -3.22 -17.02
C THR A 43 -5.33 -3.80 -16.73
N ALA A 44 -5.39 -4.94 -16.03
CA ALA A 44 -6.62 -5.63 -15.67
C ALA A 44 -6.89 -5.63 -14.16
N GLU A 45 -6.23 -4.74 -13.37
CA GLU A 45 -6.28 -4.78 -11.90
C GLU A 45 -7.65 -4.41 -11.35
N ASP A 46 -8.31 -3.39 -11.94
CA ASP A 46 -9.59 -2.83 -11.47
C ASP A 46 -10.64 -2.81 -12.58
N LEU A 47 -10.87 -3.95 -13.20
CA LEU A 47 -11.96 -4.08 -14.17
C LEU A 47 -13.31 -4.25 -13.45
N PRO A 48 -14.43 -3.73 -14.02
CA PRO A 48 -15.77 -3.83 -13.39
C PRO A 48 -16.19 -5.25 -13.02
N ASP A 49 -15.76 -6.24 -13.81
CA ASP A 49 -16.15 -7.65 -13.64
C ASP A 49 -15.00 -8.55 -13.18
N ALA A 50 -13.82 -8.00 -12.95
CA ALA A 50 -12.64 -8.77 -12.58
C ALA A 50 -11.61 -7.90 -11.85
N SER A 51 -11.19 -8.31 -10.65
CA SER A 51 -10.15 -7.67 -9.88
C SER A 51 -8.93 -8.59 -9.76
N PHE A 52 -7.76 -8.09 -10.13
CA PHE A 52 -6.46 -8.74 -9.92
C PHE A 52 -5.82 -8.35 -8.58
N ALA A 53 -6.55 -7.67 -7.70
CA ALA A 53 -6.04 -7.23 -6.41
C ALA A 53 -5.42 -8.40 -5.63
N GLY A 54 -4.24 -8.20 -5.07
CA GLY A 54 -3.52 -9.22 -4.29
C GLY A 54 -2.99 -10.42 -5.07
N GLN A 55 -3.07 -10.44 -6.41
CA GLN A 55 -2.52 -11.54 -7.23
C GLN A 55 -1.03 -11.37 -7.57
N GLN A 56 -0.51 -10.19 -7.38
CA GLN A 56 0.84 -9.81 -7.77
C GLN A 56 1.69 -9.40 -6.56
N GLU A 57 2.99 -9.33 -6.73
CA GLU A 57 3.93 -9.11 -5.64
C GLU A 57 4.25 -7.62 -5.48
N SER A 58 4.39 -7.20 -4.21
CA SER A 58 4.93 -5.92 -3.80
C SER A 58 6.13 -6.16 -2.89
N PHE A 59 7.20 -5.43 -3.12
CA PHE A 59 8.42 -5.51 -2.33
C PHE A 59 8.57 -4.20 -1.55
N LEU A 60 8.62 -4.30 -0.23
CA LEU A 60 8.74 -3.15 0.67
C LEU A 60 10.15 -3.02 1.21
N ASN A 61 10.57 -1.81 1.55
CA ASN A 61 11.87 -1.49 2.15
C ASN A 61 13.07 -1.87 1.26
N VAL A 62 12.91 -1.75 -0.06
CA VAL A 62 13.96 -2.00 -1.05
C VAL A 62 14.96 -0.84 -1.04
N SER A 63 16.26 -1.12 -1.07
CA SER A 63 17.32 -0.12 -1.02
C SER A 63 18.38 -0.32 -2.09
N GLY A 64 18.82 0.78 -2.71
CA GLY A 64 19.81 0.75 -3.78
C GLY A 64 19.26 0.38 -5.15
N ILE A 65 19.91 0.93 -6.18
CA ILE A 65 19.43 0.80 -7.57
C ILE A 65 19.44 -0.64 -8.06
N ASP A 66 20.44 -1.43 -7.69
CA ASP A 66 20.57 -2.80 -8.22
C ASP A 66 19.48 -3.72 -7.63
N ASP A 67 19.11 -3.54 -6.35
CA ASP A 67 17.98 -4.26 -5.75
C ASP A 67 16.64 -3.79 -6.34
N VAL A 68 16.47 -2.48 -6.57
CA VAL A 68 15.29 -1.94 -7.27
C VAL A 68 15.13 -2.55 -8.66
N LEU A 69 16.18 -2.60 -9.47
CA LEU A 69 16.17 -3.23 -10.79
C LEU A 69 15.80 -4.72 -10.70
N HIS A 70 16.36 -5.42 -9.73
CA HIS A 70 16.03 -6.82 -9.50
C HIS A 70 14.54 -7.00 -9.15
N ARG A 71 14.01 -6.18 -8.21
CA ARG A 71 12.59 -6.25 -7.80
C ARG A 71 11.62 -5.87 -8.93
N ILE A 72 11.99 -4.94 -9.81
CA ILE A 72 11.20 -4.64 -11.02
C ILE A 72 11.04 -5.90 -11.88
N LYS A 73 12.11 -6.66 -12.09
CA LYS A 73 12.04 -7.92 -12.84
C LYS A 73 11.17 -8.98 -12.13
N GLU A 74 11.27 -9.06 -10.82
CA GLU A 74 10.42 -9.97 -10.04
C GLU A 74 8.93 -9.58 -10.12
N VAL A 75 8.62 -8.27 -10.09
CA VAL A 75 7.27 -7.77 -10.35
C VAL A 75 6.80 -8.23 -11.73
N PHE A 76 7.58 -8.05 -12.79
CA PHE A 76 7.20 -8.54 -14.13
C PHE A 76 7.04 -10.07 -14.16
N ALA A 77 7.91 -10.80 -13.48
CA ALA A 77 7.82 -12.25 -13.39
C ALA A 77 6.55 -12.72 -12.65
N SER A 78 5.98 -11.88 -11.77
CA SER A 78 4.78 -12.22 -11.00
C SER A 78 3.53 -12.43 -11.87
N LEU A 79 3.50 -11.89 -13.10
CA LEU A 79 2.47 -12.22 -14.09
C LEU A 79 2.36 -13.74 -14.37
N TYR A 80 3.43 -14.47 -14.14
CA TYR A 80 3.54 -15.91 -14.36
C TYR A 80 3.54 -16.73 -13.07
N ASN A 81 3.04 -16.14 -11.96
CA ASN A 81 2.71 -16.86 -10.75
C ASN A 81 1.48 -17.77 -11.01
N ASP A 82 1.43 -18.91 -10.32
CA ASP A 82 0.36 -19.89 -10.50
C ASP A 82 -1.03 -19.27 -10.26
N ARG A 83 -1.15 -18.39 -9.25
CA ARG A 83 -2.36 -17.63 -8.96
C ARG A 83 -2.78 -16.74 -10.15
N ALA A 84 -1.85 -15.92 -10.67
CA ALA A 84 -2.11 -15.00 -11.78
C ALA A 84 -2.47 -15.75 -13.07
N ILE A 85 -1.82 -16.88 -13.35
CA ILE A 85 -2.13 -17.75 -14.49
C ILE A 85 -3.53 -18.35 -14.32
N SER A 86 -3.81 -18.96 -13.16
CA SER A 86 -5.11 -19.59 -12.87
C SER A 86 -6.25 -18.58 -12.98
N TYR A 87 -6.06 -17.38 -12.44
CA TYR A 87 -7.05 -16.31 -12.51
C TYR A 87 -7.36 -15.90 -13.96
N ARG A 88 -6.33 -15.66 -14.80
CA ARG A 88 -6.52 -15.32 -16.21
C ARG A 88 -7.28 -16.41 -16.97
N VAL A 89 -6.90 -17.67 -16.74
CA VAL A 89 -7.60 -18.81 -17.36
C VAL A 89 -9.06 -18.85 -16.92
N HIS A 90 -9.33 -18.70 -15.61
CA HIS A 90 -10.70 -18.75 -15.07
C HIS A 90 -11.57 -17.59 -15.61
N LYS A 91 -10.98 -16.41 -15.80
CA LYS A 91 -11.68 -15.23 -16.32
C LYS A 91 -11.70 -15.14 -17.85
N GLY A 92 -11.04 -16.05 -18.55
CA GLY A 92 -11.01 -16.08 -20.01
C GLY A 92 -10.10 -15.04 -20.66
N PHE A 93 -9.14 -14.46 -19.92
CA PHE A 93 -8.16 -13.52 -20.47
C PHE A 93 -7.06 -14.26 -21.22
N ALA A 94 -6.72 -13.81 -22.43
CA ALA A 94 -5.52 -14.28 -23.09
C ALA A 94 -4.27 -13.77 -22.35
N HIS A 95 -3.27 -14.63 -22.20
CA HIS A 95 -2.06 -14.27 -21.45
C HIS A 95 -1.29 -13.09 -22.05
N ALA A 96 -1.41 -12.86 -23.36
CA ALA A 96 -0.76 -11.76 -24.08
C ALA A 96 -1.47 -10.41 -23.89
N ASP A 97 -2.72 -10.39 -23.46
CA ASP A 97 -3.52 -9.18 -23.36
C ASP A 97 -3.37 -8.46 -22.00
N VAL A 98 -2.74 -9.13 -21.04
CA VAL A 98 -2.50 -8.56 -19.70
C VAL A 98 -1.08 -8.04 -19.62
N ALA A 99 -0.96 -6.74 -19.50
CA ALA A 99 0.32 -6.05 -19.27
C ALA A 99 0.45 -5.61 -17.80
N LEU A 100 1.70 -5.45 -17.37
CA LEU A 100 2.07 -5.06 -16.02
C LEU A 100 3.10 -3.96 -16.07
N SER A 101 2.90 -2.91 -15.30
CA SER A 101 3.94 -1.94 -14.97
C SER A 101 4.48 -2.18 -13.55
N ALA A 102 5.69 -1.72 -13.30
CA ALA A 102 6.29 -1.69 -11.97
C ALA A 102 6.44 -0.22 -11.52
N GLY A 103 5.80 0.12 -10.43
CA GLY A 103 5.94 1.42 -9.77
C GLY A 103 7.02 1.37 -8.70
N VAL A 104 7.93 2.36 -8.68
CA VAL A 104 8.91 2.55 -7.61
C VAL A 104 8.51 3.77 -6.81
N GLN A 105 8.10 3.56 -5.57
CA GLN A 105 7.57 4.60 -4.69
C GLN A 105 8.42 4.70 -3.43
N ARG A 106 8.77 5.92 -3.01
CA ARG A 106 9.45 6.12 -1.73
C ARG A 106 8.60 5.58 -0.58
N MET A 107 9.21 4.81 0.33
CA MET A 107 8.53 4.32 1.51
C MET A 107 8.17 5.48 2.45
N VAL A 108 6.92 5.48 2.91
CA VAL A 108 6.49 6.26 4.06
C VAL A 108 6.93 5.51 5.31
N ARG A 109 7.56 6.19 6.27
CA ARG A 109 8.06 5.58 7.51
C ARG A 109 6.92 5.28 8.49
N SER A 110 5.86 4.66 7.98
CA SER A 110 4.74 4.19 8.81
C SER A 110 5.12 3.03 9.73
N ASP A 111 6.25 2.37 9.48
CA ASP A 111 6.87 1.43 10.42
C ASP A 111 7.14 2.06 11.80
N LEU A 112 7.37 3.38 11.84
CA LEU A 112 7.51 4.20 13.04
C LEU A 112 6.23 4.99 13.40
N GLY A 113 5.21 4.92 12.57
CA GLY A 113 3.95 5.62 12.68
C GLY A 113 2.74 4.69 12.63
N SER A 114 1.84 4.98 11.71
CA SER A 114 0.62 4.19 11.47
C SER A 114 0.27 4.16 9.99
N ALA A 115 -0.54 3.18 9.60
CA ALA A 115 -1.05 3.07 8.25
C ALA A 115 -2.44 2.41 8.27
N GLY A 116 -3.14 2.49 7.14
CA GLY A 116 -4.43 1.85 7.02
C GLY A 116 -5.08 2.07 5.67
N VAL A 117 -6.36 1.79 5.64
CA VAL A 117 -7.22 2.05 4.49
C VAL A 117 -8.38 2.94 4.90
N MET A 118 -8.92 3.68 3.95
CA MET A 118 -10.14 4.44 4.15
C MET A 118 -11.05 4.31 2.94
N PHE A 119 -12.35 4.28 3.21
CA PHE A 119 -13.39 4.18 2.20
C PHE A 119 -14.25 5.44 2.24
N THR A 120 -14.62 5.96 1.08
CA THR A 120 -15.54 7.10 1.01
C THR A 120 -17.02 6.67 1.03
N ILE A 121 -17.28 5.48 1.49
CA ILE A 121 -18.59 4.88 1.73
C ILE A 121 -18.45 3.90 2.89
N ASP A 122 -19.53 3.63 3.61
CA ASP A 122 -19.57 2.47 4.50
C ASP A 122 -19.79 1.20 3.65
N THR A 123 -18.77 0.36 3.58
CA THR A 123 -18.74 -0.84 2.71
C THR A 123 -19.75 -1.91 3.13
N GLU A 124 -20.23 -1.90 4.39
CA GLU A 124 -21.22 -2.86 4.87
C GLU A 124 -22.65 -2.42 4.54
N SER A 125 -22.99 -1.15 4.83
CA SER A 125 -24.35 -0.62 4.68
C SER A 125 -24.60 0.11 3.37
N GLY A 126 -23.53 0.51 2.65
CA GLY A 126 -23.63 1.38 1.48
C GLY A 126 -23.94 2.84 1.80
N PHE A 127 -23.81 3.26 3.08
CA PHE A 127 -24.07 4.65 3.48
C PHE A 127 -22.99 5.60 2.94
N LYS A 128 -23.40 6.56 2.10
CA LYS A 128 -22.49 7.41 1.32
C LYS A 128 -21.99 8.64 2.06
N ASP A 129 -22.67 9.08 3.14
CA ASP A 129 -22.31 10.31 3.85
C ASP A 129 -21.28 10.10 4.96
N VAL A 130 -20.46 9.06 4.86
CA VAL A 130 -19.39 8.77 5.80
C VAL A 130 -18.08 8.49 5.07
N VAL A 131 -16.96 8.87 5.71
CA VAL A 131 -15.63 8.30 5.45
C VAL A 131 -15.36 7.30 6.55
N PHE A 132 -15.15 6.05 6.18
CA PHE A 132 -14.75 4.97 7.08
C PHE A 132 -13.24 4.79 7.01
N ILE A 133 -12.54 4.94 8.12
CA ILE A 133 -11.08 4.90 8.21
C ILE A 133 -10.68 3.77 9.15
N THR A 134 -9.81 2.88 8.70
CA THR A 134 -9.14 1.90 9.55
C THR A 134 -7.68 2.28 9.75
N SER A 135 -7.12 1.98 10.92
CA SER A 135 -5.74 2.35 11.27
C SER A 135 -5.09 1.34 12.19
N SER A 136 -3.83 1.03 11.95
CA SER A 136 -2.99 0.26 12.86
C SER A 136 -1.57 0.81 12.89
N TYR A 137 -0.80 0.44 13.89
CA TYR A 137 0.63 0.75 13.94
C TYR A 137 1.40 -0.06 12.89
N GLY A 138 2.49 0.53 12.37
CA GLY A 138 3.36 -0.13 11.41
C GLY A 138 2.95 0.04 9.96
N LEU A 139 3.53 -0.79 9.10
CA LEU A 139 3.26 -0.79 7.65
C LEU A 139 1.85 -1.29 7.36
N GLY A 140 1.20 -0.71 6.35
CA GLY A 140 -0.21 -0.95 6.01
C GLY A 140 -0.54 -2.37 5.54
N GLU A 141 0.44 -3.17 5.15
CA GLU A 141 0.23 -4.52 4.61
C GLU A 141 -0.57 -5.42 5.56
N THR A 142 -0.36 -5.31 6.88
CA THR A 142 -1.12 -6.10 7.87
C THR A 142 -2.60 -5.72 7.95
N VAL A 143 -2.94 -4.47 7.64
CA VAL A 143 -4.33 -3.99 7.57
C VAL A 143 -4.98 -4.47 6.27
N VAL A 144 -4.29 -4.27 5.14
CA VAL A 144 -4.77 -4.68 3.81
C VAL A 144 -5.01 -6.19 3.73
N GLN A 145 -4.15 -6.99 4.35
CA GLN A 145 -4.30 -8.46 4.42
C GLN A 145 -5.34 -8.94 5.45
N GLY A 146 -5.91 -8.04 6.25
CA GLY A 146 -6.81 -8.42 7.36
C GLY A 146 -6.12 -9.21 8.48
N ALA A 147 -4.79 -9.09 8.60
CA ALA A 147 -4.01 -9.82 9.61
C ALA A 147 -4.11 -9.21 11.01
N VAL A 148 -4.58 -7.98 11.12
CA VAL A 148 -4.78 -7.27 12.39
C VAL A 148 -6.21 -6.76 12.49
N ASN A 149 -6.70 -6.60 13.73
CA ASN A 149 -7.94 -5.91 14.02
C ASN A 149 -7.59 -4.43 14.32
N PRO A 150 -7.84 -3.50 13.35
CA PRO A 150 -7.42 -2.11 13.43
C PRO A 150 -8.36 -1.27 14.28
N ASP A 151 -7.93 -0.04 14.60
CA ASP A 151 -8.85 1.01 15.04
C ASP A 151 -9.76 1.40 13.87
N GLU A 152 -11.00 1.82 14.20
CA GLU A 152 -11.97 2.28 13.23
C GLU A 152 -12.47 3.68 13.60
N PHE A 153 -12.63 4.51 12.58
CA PHE A 153 -13.17 5.86 12.72
C PHE A 153 -14.22 6.13 11.63
N TYR A 154 -15.32 6.72 12.03
CA TYR A 154 -16.41 7.10 11.14
C TYR A 154 -16.52 8.62 11.15
N VAL A 155 -16.34 9.24 9.99
CA VAL A 155 -16.35 10.70 9.82
C VAL A 155 -17.52 11.10 8.93
N HIS A 156 -18.46 11.87 9.45
CA HIS A 156 -19.66 12.31 8.73
C HIS A 156 -19.32 13.44 7.74
N LYS A 157 -19.43 13.17 6.45
CA LYS A 157 -19.02 14.08 5.36
C LYS A 157 -19.74 15.45 5.41
N PRO A 158 -21.09 15.53 5.59
CA PRO A 158 -21.75 16.83 5.67
C PRO A 158 -21.27 17.71 6.83
N MET A 159 -21.00 17.11 8.00
CA MET A 159 -20.45 17.86 9.15
C MET A 159 -19.03 18.35 8.87
N LEU A 160 -18.21 17.50 8.23
CA LEU A 160 -16.85 17.86 7.84
C LEU A 160 -16.84 19.05 6.86
N ARG A 161 -17.70 19.00 5.83
CA ARG A 161 -17.87 20.09 4.86
C ARG A 161 -18.35 21.40 5.51
N ALA A 162 -19.16 21.29 6.56
CA ALA A 162 -19.65 22.44 7.33
C ALA A 162 -18.63 22.96 8.38
N GLY A 163 -17.41 22.39 8.44
CA GLY A 163 -16.38 22.77 9.41
C GLY A 163 -16.73 22.42 10.87
N ARG A 164 -17.64 21.47 11.08
CA ARG A 164 -18.05 21.02 12.40
C ARG A 164 -17.29 19.77 12.84
N GLN A 165 -17.39 19.43 14.13
CA GLN A 165 -16.87 18.17 14.64
C GLN A 165 -17.57 17.01 13.92
N ALA A 166 -16.82 16.25 13.11
CA ALA A 166 -17.34 15.29 12.16
C ALA A 166 -17.06 13.83 12.53
N VAL A 167 -16.15 13.54 13.48
CA VAL A 167 -15.87 12.17 13.94
C VAL A 167 -17.01 11.73 14.83
N ILE A 168 -17.87 10.83 14.29
CA ILE A 168 -19.11 10.40 14.96
C ILE A 168 -18.98 9.07 15.69
N ARG A 169 -17.99 8.25 15.34
CA ARG A 169 -17.74 6.95 15.99
C ARG A 169 -16.27 6.64 15.97
N ARG A 170 -15.78 5.97 17.04
CA ARG A 170 -14.45 5.37 17.14
C ARG A 170 -14.57 4.00 17.76
N VAL A 171 -13.80 3.05 17.25
CA VAL A 171 -13.68 1.70 17.81
C VAL A 171 -12.20 1.40 18.01
N LEU A 172 -11.83 1.03 19.20
CA LEU A 172 -10.44 0.65 19.50
C LEU A 172 -10.21 -0.79 19.07
N GLY A 173 -9.29 -0.99 18.14
CA GLY A 173 -8.85 -2.31 17.68
C GLY A 173 -7.87 -2.98 18.64
N SER A 174 -7.74 -4.28 18.56
CA SER A 174 -6.77 -5.01 19.38
C SER A 174 -5.33 -4.80 18.95
N LYS A 175 -5.09 -4.55 17.65
CA LYS A 175 -3.78 -4.25 17.04
C LYS A 175 -2.63 -5.10 17.60
N LEU A 176 -2.85 -6.43 17.69
CA LEU A 176 -1.94 -7.34 18.38
C LEU A 176 -0.53 -7.34 17.78
N GLN A 177 -0.44 -7.16 16.48
CA GLN A 177 0.81 -7.19 15.73
C GLN A 177 0.94 -5.96 14.86
N ARG A 178 2.18 -5.63 14.50
CA ARG A 178 2.53 -4.61 13.53
C ARG A 178 3.67 -5.08 12.65
N MET A 179 3.73 -4.57 11.43
CA MET A 179 4.85 -4.81 10.54
C MET A 179 5.80 -3.62 10.56
N GLU A 180 7.10 -3.89 10.68
CA GLU A 180 8.16 -2.91 10.69
C GLU A 180 9.32 -3.32 9.79
N PHE A 181 10.26 -2.42 9.54
CA PHE A 181 11.48 -2.74 8.80
C PHE A 181 12.32 -3.74 9.60
N ALA A 182 12.79 -4.79 8.92
CA ALA A 182 13.71 -5.74 9.53
C ALA A 182 15.09 -5.08 9.74
N PRO A 183 15.67 -5.17 10.95
CA PRO A 183 17.05 -4.76 11.18
C PRO A 183 18.02 -5.47 10.24
N GLU A 184 19.08 -4.79 9.82
CA GLU A 184 20.04 -5.34 8.87
C GLU A 184 20.67 -6.66 9.35
N ALA A 185 20.96 -6.73 10.64
CA ALA A 185 21.51 -7.94 11.28
C ALA A 185 20.58 -9.16 11.19
N GLU A 186 19.27 -8.95 11.12
CA GLU A 186 18.28 -10.03 11.02
C GLU A 186 17.99 -10.43 9.57
N ARG A 187 18.25 -9.56 8.60
CA ARG A 187 17.99 -9.84 7.17
C ARG A 187 18.73 -11.09 6.68
N ALA A 188 20.00 -11.24 7.08
CA ALA A 188 20.80 -12.41 6.73
C ALA A 188 20.23 -13.71 7.32
N ALA A 189 19.72 -13.67 8.55
CA ALA A 189 19.16 -14.82 9.24
C ALA A 189 17.75 -15.23 8.73
N THR A 190 17.02 -14.30 8.13
CA THR A 190 15.64 -14.49 7.65
C THR A 190 15.51 -14.73 6.15
N GLY A 191 16.63 -15.04 5.47
CA GLY A 191 16.63 -15.26 4.01
C GLY A 191 16.41 -13.97 3.21
N GLY A 192 16.87 -12.83 3.72
CA GLY A 192 16.81 -11.54 3.03
C GLY A 192 15.48 -10.80 3.17
N LYS A 193 14.62 -11.18 4.11
CA LYS A 193 13.37 -10.44 4.37
C LYS A 193 13.66 -9.02 4.83
N LEU A 194 13.06 -8.06 4.16
CA LEU A 194 13.27 -6.62 4.39
C LEU A 194 12.30 -6.04 5.43
N VAL A 195 11.24 -6.76 5.75
CA VAL A 195 10.22 -6.42 6.76
C VAL A 195 9.96 -7.62 7.67
N ARG A 196 9.50 -7.33 8.88
CA ARG A 196 9.12 -8.35 9.87
C ARG A 196 7.84 -7.97 10.60
N THR A 197 7.12 -8.96 11.09
CA THR A 197 5.97 -8.77 11.98
C THR A 197 6.40 -8.97 13.42
N VAL A 198 6.03 -8.04 14.30
CA VAL A 198 6.32 -8.07 15.73
C VAL A 198 5.05 -7.78 16.54
N ASP A 199 5.05 -8.18 17.80
CA ASP A 199 3.95 -7.85 18.71
C ASP A 199 3.91 -6.34 18.99
N THR A 200 2.72 -5.77 18.98
CA THR A 200 2.52 -4.38 19.37
C THR A 200 2.55 -4.29 20.91
N PRO A 201 3.34 -3.39 21.51
CA PRO A 201 3.39 -3.20 22.96
C PRO A 201 2.01 -2.90 23.55
N PRO A 202 1.69 -3.45 24.76
CA PRO A 202 0.38 -3.27 25.39
C PRO A 202 -0.06 -1.80 25.56
N GLU A 203 0.87 -0.91 25.86
CA GLU A 203 0.63 0.53 26.02
C GLU A 203 0.21 1.20 24.72
N GLN A 204 0.65 0.70 23.55
CA GLN A 204 0.20 1.15 22.24
C GLN A 204 -1.15 0.55 21.87
N ARG A 205 -1.37 -0.74 22.14
CA ARG A 205 -2.66 -1.40 21.83
C ARG A 205 -3.85 -0.74 22.51
N ASN A 206 -3.66 -0.21 23.71
CA ASN A 206 -4.70 0.45 24.50
C ASN A 206 -4.93 1.93 24.13
N ARG A 207 -4.35 2.40 23.04
CA ARG A 207 -4.52 3.76 22.52
C ARG A 207 -4.90 3.70 21.04
N TYR A 208 -5.63 4.73 20.58
CA TYR A 208 -5.84 4.91 19.16
C TYR A 208 -4.51 5.22 18.47
N SER A 209 -4.30 4.64 17.29
CA SER A 209 -3.12 4.86 16.45
C SER A 209 -3.12 6.21 15.72
N LEU A 210 -4.30 6.89 15.70
CA LEU A 210 -4.50 8.24 15.18
C LEU A 210 -5.14 9.13 16.23
N ASN A 211 -4.85 10.44 16.17
CA ASN A 211 -5.59 11.46 16.89
C ASN A 211 -6.70 12.06 16.00
N ASP A 212 -7.56 12.91 16.56
CA ASP A 212 -8.69 13.49 15.84
C ASP A 212 -8.29 14.44 14.70
N ALA A 213 -7.12 15.08 14.80
CA ALA A 213 -6.59 15.93 13.74
C ALA A 213 -6.20 15.07 12.53
N ASP A 214 -5.48 13.97 12.76
CA ASP A 214 -5.10 13.00 11.72
C ASP A 214 -6.34 12.42 11.02
N VAL A 215 -7.35 12.00 11.80
CA VAL A 215 -8.60 11.44 11.28
C VAL A 215 -9.35 12.47 10.41
N THR A 216 -9.36 13.73 10.86
CA THR A 216 -10.01 14.82 10.13
C THR A 216 -9.27 15.14 8.83
N GLU A 217 -7.93 15.12 8.84
CA GLU A 217 -7.11 15.36 7.66
C GLU A 217 -7.29 14.25 6.63
N LEU A 218 -7.23 12.98 7.04
CA LEU A 218 -7.51 11.83 6.17
C LEU A 218 -8.89 11.94 5.52
N ALA A 219 -9.92 12.29 6.30
CA ALA A 219 -11.26 12.45 5.76
C ALA A 219 -11.36 13.61 4.75
N ARG A 220 -10.58 14.68 4.91
CA ARG A 220 -10.50 15.77 3.91
C ARG A 220 -9.85 15.28 2.62
N TYR A 221 -8.75 14.53 2.70
CA TYR A 221 -8.13 13.91 1.51
C TYR A 221 -9.12 12.98 0.81
N ALA A 222 -9.85 12.15 1.56
CA ALA A 222 -10.87 11.27 1.01
C ALA A 222 -11.95 12.03 0.21
N LEU A 223 -12.43 13.18 0.72
CA LEU A 223 -13.41 14.03 0.01
C LEU A 223 -12.85 14.62 -1.27
N VAL A 224 -11.58 15.04 -1.29
CA VAL A 224 -10.92 15.55 -2.49
C VAL A 224 -10.79 14.47 -3.55
N ILE A 225 -10.35 13.27 -3.14
CA ILE A 225 -10.17 12.12 -4.03
C ILE A 225 -11.53 11.66 -4.59
N GLU A 226 -12.55 11.49 -3.73
CA GLU A 226 -13.90 11.13 -4.17
C GLU A 226 -14.46 12.14 -5.17
N ALA A 227 -14.29 13.43 -4.92
CA ALA A 227 -14.76 14.49 -5.81
C ALA A 227 -14.03 14.44 -7.17
N HIS A 228 -12.74 14.13 -7.18
CA HIS A 228 -11.94 14.00 -8.41
C HIS A 228 -12.42 12.84 -9.29
N TYR A 229 -12.66 11.67 -8.69
CA TYR A 229 -13.08 10.47 -9.42
C TYR A 229 -14.59 10.36 -9.62
N GLY A 230 -15.40 11.13 -8.89
CA GLY A 230 -16.86 11.18 -8.99
C GLY A 230 -17.57 9.90 -8.53
N ARG A 231 -16.93 9.08 -7.73
CA ARG A 231 -17.45 7.80 -7.21
C ARG A 231 -16.82 7.43 -5.86
N PRO A 232 -17.41 6.47 -5.12
CA PRO A 232 -16.78 5.93 -3.92
C PRO A 232 -15.41 5.34 -4.19
N MET A 233 -14.50 5.52 -3.23
CA MET A 233 -13.08 5.18 -3.35
C MET A 233 -12.60 4.37 -2.15
N ASP A 234 -11.73 3.39 -2.44
CA ASP A 234 -10.85 2.69 -1.52
C ASP A 234 -9.46 3.34 -1.59
N ILE A 235 -8.92 3.76 -0.46
CA ILE A 235 -7.71 4.59 -0.39
C ILE A 235 -6.75 4.03 0.65
N GLU A 236 -5.55 3.66 0.22
CA GLU A 236 -4.45 3.30 1.11
C GLU A 236 -3.68 4.56 1.54
N TRP A 237 -3.31 4.63 2.80
CA TRP A 237 -2.59 5.77 3.37
C TRP A 237 -1.54 5.33 4.39
N GLY A 238 -0.55 6.19 4.64
CA GLY A 238 0.46 6.02 5.69
C GLY A 238 0.76 7.34 6.38
N LYS A 239 0.92 7.31 7.70
CA LYS A 239 1.45 8.41 8.50
C LYS A 239 2.92 8.13 8.80
N ASP A 240 3.77 9.02 8.37
CA ASP A 240 5.21 8.92 8.57
C ASP A 240 5.56 9.24 10.04
N GLY A 241 6.30 8.34 10.69
CA GLY A 241 6.71 8.52 12.09
C GLY A 241 7.91 9.45 12.27
N VAL A 242 8.54 9.90 11.18
CA VAL A 242 9.70 10.81 11.21
C VAL A 242 9.25 12.26 11.06
N ASP A 243 8.45 12.57 10.03
CA ASP A 243 7.99 13.93 9.77
C ASP A 243 6.56 14.21 10.30
N GLY A 244 5.83 13.17 10.68
CA GLY A 244 4.47 13.23 11.19
C GLY A 244 3.39 13.49 10.15
N LEU A 245 3.75 13.55 8.85
CA LEU A 245 2.83 13.84 7.77
C LEU A 245 2.08 12.59 7.30
N ILE A 246 0.90 12.83 6.74
CA ILE A 246 0.06 11.80 6.14
C ILE A 246 0.26 11.79 4.62
N TYR A 247 0.45 10.59 4.07
CA TYR A 247 0.66 10.35 2.66
C TYR A 247 -0.41 9.41 2.12
N ILE A 248 -0.97 9.76 0.95
CA ILE A 248 -1.83 8.86 0.18
C ILE A 248 -0.93 7.95 -0.66
N LEU A 249 -1.15 6.65 -0.56
CA LEU A 249 -0.31 5.64 -1.20
C LEU A 249 -0.95 5.07 -2.47
N GLN A 250 -2.27 4.88 -2.43
CA GLN A 250 -3.06 4.37 -3.56
C GLN A 250 -4.51 4.82 -3.42
N ALA A 251 -5.19 5.02 -4.54
CA ALA A 251 -6.63 5.22 -4.58
C ALA A 251 -7.21 4.43 -5.76
N ARG A 252 -8.30 3.71 -5.51
CA ARG A 252 -9.03 2.93 -6.53
C ARG A 252 -10.53 3.03 -6.29
N PRO A 253 -11.36 2.81 -7.31
CA PRO A 253 -12.80 2.73 -7.13
C PRO A 253 -13.19 1.59 -6.17
N GLU A 254 -14.19 1.89 -5.31
CA GLU A 254 -14.88 0.90 -4.49
C GLU A 254 -16.09 0.34 -5.22
#